data_d7ef02068e38a07df74cf2637a780c1e
#
_entry.id   d7ef02068e38a07df74cf2637a780c1e
#
_cell.length_a   1.000
_cell.length_b   1.000
_cell.length_c   1.000
_cell.angle_alpha   90.00
_cell.angle_beta   90.00
_cell.angle_gamma   90.00
#
_symmetry.space_group_name_H-M   'P 1'
#
loop_
_entity.id
_entity.type
_entity.pdbx_description
1 polymer ?
#
loop_
_entity_poly.entity_id
_entity_poly.type
_entity_poly.pdbx_seq_one_letter_code
_entity_poly.pdbx_strand_id
1 'polypeptide(L)'
;MKGIISGEQVGNAARFDKQFRVPRRPSRRLGVDIEIREDATILWGSDRLQTFTGGMKPSLIEDILRACDGTKTARELASVCDVTEPLMDKIVALLWVSGAIEEAGPTDVESSPLGVLLSRLGNATGANASWQEAQHRINSMPICVMPHSELGTEVAGALAGTFEVINEEAAFERGVVLFIFIETASSKIEQHHKFDELTKRRVLLVSAAGDEVVVGPLYDQAITPCLRCCSSSRIKLDRGASSPAQLRLMAGIVSPHIVALVSRALLSPLPTDSLALNVVTGVQRYSPPVSRPGCPECSHAIPAIASEPTVGAVYEASVALPPREFVNVRDYQAHFLSANQQLQTKFKSWGKREKFPLPDINISDLHIQIDDLLFLAAALRFGFGIDPERTTSKIAKRWTASGGNIGSVNAFVSLPAMVGHIPSGIYGYSVSDHSLAKVSQELISATDIMIAASADLRKIASKYGTFGLRIAIMDAGCALSTVRRVCREVGRTFSMWSADLDAGSISEMLHLSSAREPIIGVSVLGKGQRG
;
A
#
# COMPACT_ATOMS: atom_id res chain seq x y z
N MET A 1 4.29 18.38 -5.40
CA MET A 1 4.59 19.39 -4.35
C MET A 1 5.47 18.74 -3.31
N LYS A 2 6.56 19.39 -2.90
CA LYS A 2 7.45 18.88 -1.84
C LYS A 2 6.71 19.03 -0.49
N GLY A 3 6.64 17.96 0.29
CA GLY A 3 6.12 18.02 1.67
C GLY A 3 7.10 18.78 2.57
N ILE A 4 6.60 19.68 3.40
CA ILE A 4 7.38 20.36 4.44
C ILE A 4 6.99 19.74 5.78
N ILE A 5 7.99 19.28 6.53
CA ILE A 5 7.79 18.76 7.89
C ILE A 5 8.63 19.60 8.85
N SER A 6 8.06 19.94 9.99
CA SER A 6 8.84 20.56 11.08
C SER A 6 9.63 19.50 11.84
N GLY A 7 10.85 19.85 12.26
CA GLY A 7 11.67 19.02 13.16
C GLY A 7 10.96 18.70 14.48
N GLU A 8 10.07 19.58 14.93
CA GLU A 8 9.21 19.38 16.09
C GLU A 8 8.24 18.20 15.90
N GLN A 9 7.58 18.13 14.74
CA GLN A 9 6.65 17.03 14.42
C GLN A 9 7.37 15.69 14.36
N VAL A 10 8.55 15.66 13.73
CA VAL A 10 9.37 14.44 13.65
C VAL A 10 9.87 14.01 15.03
N GLY A 11 10.38 14.95 15.84
CA GLY A 11 10.85 14.65 17.18
C GLY A 11 9.77 14.11 18.10
N ASN A 12 8.55 14.67 18.01
CA ASN A 12 7.41 14.16 18.76
C ASN A 12 6.99 12.76 18.27
N ALA A 13 6.91 12.53 16.96
CA ALA A 13 6.59 11.22 16.41
C ALA A 13 7.63 10.18 16.86
N ALA A 14 8.92 10.49 16.75
CA ALA A 14 10.01 9.61 17.16
C ALA A 14 9.95 9.20 18.64
N ARG A 15 9.44 10.08 19.49
CA ARG A 15 9.31 9.81 20.94
C ARG A 15 8.19 8.83 21.28
N PHE A 16 7.07 8.85 20.52
CA PHE A 16 5.87 8.10 20.86
C PHE A 16 5.59 6.90 19.95
N ASP A 17 6.09 6.93 18.71
CA ASP A 17 5.89 5.85 17.74
C ASP A 17 7.06 4.87 17.77
N LYS A 18 6.79 3.65 18.23
CA LYS A 18 7.79 2.56 18.32
C LYS A 18 8.37 2.12 16.97
N GLN A 19 7.74 2.51 15.86
CA GLN A 19 8.26 2.25 14.52
C GLN A 19 9.46 3.14 14.17
N PHE A 20 9.60 4.29 14.86
CA PHE A 20 10.78 5.14 14.72
C PHE A 20 11.99 4.49 15.41
N ARG A 21 12.82 3.84 14.61
CA ARG A 21 14.08 3.23 15.05
C ARG A 21 15.22 4.23 14.90
N VAL A 22 15.14 5.33 15.63
CA VAL A 22 16.20 6.36 15.63
C VAL A 22 17.52 5.72 16.08
N PRO A 23 18.64 5.96 15.37
CA PRO A 23 19.93 5.38 15.69
C PRO A 23 20.39 5.72 17.12
N ARG A 24 20.90 4.72 17.83
CA ARG A 24 21.51 4.91 19.17
C ARG A 24 22.92 5.48 19.05
N ARG A 25 23.66 5.01 18.05
CA ARG A 25 24.99 5.50 17.66
C ARG A 25 24.94 5.90 16.19
N PRO A 26 24.53 7.14 15.92
CA PRO A 26 24.32 7.57 14.53
C PRO A 26 25.64 7.61 13.77
N SER A 27 25.61 7.04 12.58
CA SER A 27 26.68 7.09 11.59
C SER A 27 26.18 7.77 10.33
N ARG A 28 26.98 8.65 9.75
CA ARG A 28 26.66 9.27 8.46
C ARG A 28 26.58 8.20 7.37
N ARG A 29 25.55 8.25 6.55
CA ARG A 29 25.42 7.33 5.40
C ARG A 29 26.54 7.54 4.40
N LEU A 30 27.05 6.45 3.86
CA LEU A 30 28.03 6.47 2.79
C LEU A 30 27.40 7.02 1.50
N GLY A 31 28.14 7.82 0.75
CA GLY A 31 27.67 8.42 -0.49
C GLY A 31 26.61 9.51 -0.36
N VAL A 32 26.45 10.06 0.84
CA VAL A 32 25.60 11.22 1.10
C VAL A 32 26.50 12.45 1.22
N ASP A 33 26.22 13.48 0.40
CA ASP A 33 26.94 14.75 0.37
C ASP A 33 26.08 15.90 0.88
N ILE A 34 26.76 16.97 1.34
CA ILE A 34 26.14 18.14 1.93
C ILE A 34 26.58 19.38 1.16
N GLU A 35 25.61 20.20 0.80
CA GLU A 35 25.83 21.54 0.24
C GLU A 35 25.28 22.58 1.22
N ILE A 36 26.16 23.49 1.67
CA ILE A 36 25.77 24.56 2.57
C ILE A 36 25.51 25.82 1.76
N ARG A 37 24.35 26.45 2.00
CA ARG A 37 23.96 27.77 1.48
C ARG A 37 23.73 28.73 2.64
N GLU A 38 23.54 30.00 2.35
CA GLU A 38 23.37 31.04 3.38
C GLU A 38 22.21 30.73 4.33
N ASP A 39 21.11 30.21 3.82
CA ASP A 39 19.85 29.98 4.55
C ASP A 39 19.41 28.52 4.61
N ALA A 40 20.20 27.60 4.03
CA ALA A 40 19.80 26.19 3.90
C ALA A 40 20.98 25.24 3.86
N THR A 41 20.76 24.01 4.34
CA THR A 41 21.62 22.86 4.10
C THR A 41 20.91 21.89 3.18
N ILE A 42 21.53 21.50 2.07
CA ILE A 42 21.00 20.57 1.10
C ILE A 42 21.74 19.25 1.23
N LEU A 43 20.97 18.16 1.35
CA LEU A 43 21.48 16.80 1.42
C LEU A 43 21.29 16.11 0.08
N TRP A 44 22.40 15.69 -0.52
CA TRP A 44 22.46 14.96 -1.78
C TRP A 44 22.76 13.47 -1.55
N GLY A 45 22.35 12.63 -2.48
CA GLY A 45 22.72 11.21 -2.45
C GLY A 45 21.80 10.30 -1.63
N SER A 46 20.83 10.82 -0.89
CA SER A 46 19.73 10.02 -0.36
C SER A 46 18.70 9.70 -1.46
N ASP A 47 17.71 8.86 -1.15
CA ASP A 47 16.61 8.52 -2.08
C ASP A 47 15.78 9.75 -2.51
N ARG A 48 15.82 10.81 -1.73
CA ARG A 48 15.16 12.09 -2.01
C ARG A 48 16.07 13.26 -1.70
N LEU A 49 15.99 14.30 -2.52
CA LEU A 49 16.64 15.56 -2.21
C LEU A 49 15.98 16.17 -0.96
N GLN A 50 16.77 16.41 0.07
CA GLN A 50 16.34 17.04 1.30
C GLN A 50 16.95 18.44 1.45
N THR A 51 16.12 19.39 1.89
CA THR A 51 16.58 20.75 2.19
C THR A 51 16.18 21.10 3.61
N PHE A 52 17.15 21.42 4.43
CA PHE A 52 16.94 21.89 5.81
C PHE A 52 16.98 23.41 5.80
N THR A 53 15.94 24.02 6.30
CA THR A 53 15.78 25.48 6.45
C THR A 53 15.24 25.80 7.83
N GLY A 54 15.36 27.04 8.27
CA GLY A 54 14.81 27.51 9.55
C GLY A 54 15.85 28.17 10.44
N GLY A 55 15.56 28.30 11.73
CA GLY A 55 16.40 29.04 12.68
C GLY A 55 17.73 28.38 13.09
N MET A 56 18.05 27.20 12.58
CA MET A 56 19.33 26.54 12.81
C MET A 56 20.38 27.05 11.81
N LYS A 57 21.58 27.29 12.31
CA LYS A 57 22.73 27.64 11.44
C LYS A 57 23.03 26.46 10.51
N PRO A 58 23.16 26.66 9.19
CA PRO A 58 23.50 25.59 8.26
C PRO A 58 24.78 24.81 8.62
N SER A 59 25.81 25.49 9.16
CA SER A 59 27.05 24.88 9.64
C SER A 59 26.85 23.89 10.77
N LEU A 60 25.84 24.08 11.62
CA LEU A 60 25.54 23.16 12.73
C LEU A 60 25.14 21.77 12.23
N ILE A 61 24.35 21.69 11.16
CA ILE A 61 23.97 20.41 10.54
C ILE A 61 25.21 19.68 10.00
N GLU A 62 26.14 20.42 9.39
CA GLU A 62 27.40 19.86 8.91
C GLU A 62 28.25 19.32 10.05
N ASP A 63 28.41 20.11 11.14
CA ASP A 63 29.20 19.72 12.30
C ASP A 63 28.61 18.46 12.97
N ILE A 64 27.30 18.39 13.13
CA ILE A 64 26.61 17.22 13.66
C ILE A 64 26.82 16.00 12.74
N LEU A 65 26.65 16.14 11.42
CA LEU A 65 26.85 15.03 10.47
C LEU A 65 28.31 14.57 10.41
N ARG A 66 29.26 15.49 10.61
CA ARG A 66 30.69 15.15 10.72
C ARG A 66 30.98 14.38 12.02
N ALA A 67 30.32 14.75 13.12
CA ALA A 67 30.46 14.08 14.42
C ALA A 67 29.71 12.71 14.47
N CYS A 68 28.77 12.45 13.54
CA CYS A 68 28.08 11.17 13.40
C CYS A 68 28.99 10.11 12.75
N ASP A 69 29.97 9.65 13.49
CA ASP A 69 30.96 8.65 13.10
C ASP A 69 30.60 7.22 13.57
N GLY A 70 29.46 7.07 14.25
CA GLY A 70 29.00 5.79 14.82
C GLY A 70 29.58 5.46 16.19
N THR A 71 30.49 6.28 16.73
CA THR A 71 31.10 6.03 18.04
C THR A 71 30.31 6.65 19.18
N LYS A 72 29.56 7.71 18.93
CA LYS A 72 28.88 8.56 19.89
C LYS A 72 27.39 8.34 19.96
N THR A 73 26.83 8.41 21.14
CA THR A 73 25.38 8.49 21.37
C THR A 73 24.85 9.91 21.11
N ALA A 74 23.54 10.10 20.99
CA ALA A 74 22.93 11.42 20.85
C ALA A 74 23.31 12.37 21.99
N ARG A 75 23.44 11.87 23.24
CA ARG A 75 23.90 12.65 24.40
C ARG A 75 25.34 13.13 24.25
N GLU A 76 26.24 12.25 23.80
CA GLU A 76 27.65 12.61 23.58
C GLU A 76 27.79 13.59 22.42
N LEU A 77 26.98 13.42 21.34
CA LEU A 77 26.91 14.39 20.24
C LEU A 77 26.42 15.76 20.71
N ALA A 78 25.43 15.82 21.62
CA ALA A 78 24.94 17.06 22.18
C ALA A 78 26.07 17.85 22.88
N SER A 79 26.92 17.17 23.66
CA SER A 79 28.06 17.77 24.31
C SER A 79 29.16 18.24 23.33
N VAL A 80 29.43 17.45 22.28
CA VAL A 80 30.45 17.79 21.26
C VAL A 80 30.04 18.97 20.39
N CYS A 81 28.75 19.08 20.06
CA CYS A 81 28.22 20.13 19.18
C CYS A 81 27.66 21.34 19.93
N ASP A 82 27.81 21.39 21.26
CA ASP A 82 27.30 22.47 22.12
C ASP A 82 25.79 22.76 21.93
N VAL A 83 24.98 21.68 21.92
CA VAL A 83 23.51 21.74 21.84
C VAL A 83 22.89 20.99 23.01
N THR A 84 21.66 21.36 23.37
CA THR A 84 20.92 20.65 24.42
C THR A 84 20.52 19.25 23.99
N GLU A 85 20.50 18.27 24.90
CA GLU A 85 20.07 16.89 24.61
C GLU A 85 18.71 16.83 23.90
N PRO A 86 17.65 17.54 24.39
CA PRO A 86 16.33 17.48 23.70
C PRO A 86 16.34 18.03 22.27
N LEU A 87 17.23 18.99 21.97
CA LEU A 87 17.40 19.52 20.63
C LEU A 87 18.15 18.49 19.75
N MET A 88 19.21 17.88 20.27
CA MET A 88 19.97 16.85 19.58
C MET A 88 19.09 15.64 19.22
N ASP A 89 18.23 15.18 20.13
CA ASP A 89 17.29 14.08 19.85
C ASP A 89 16.37 14.40 18.68
N LYS A 90 15.86 15.64 18.60
CA LYS A 90 15.04 16.09 17.47
C LYS A 90 15.84 16.15 16.16
N ILE A 91 17.09 16.63 16.22
CA ILE A 91 17.96 16.71 15.05
C ILE A 91 18.31 15.30 14.55
N VAL A 92 18.71 14.39 15.43
CA VAL A 92 19.02 13.00 15.08
C VAL A 92 17.80 12.31 14.46
N ALA A 93 16.61 12.50 15.03
CA ALA A 93 15.38 11.96 14.46
C ALA A 93 15.10 12.55 13.06
N LEU A 94 15.30 13.85 12.85
CA LEU A 94 15.11 14.52 11.56
C LEU A 94 16.14 14.03 10.54
N LEU A 95 17.41 13.91 10.90
CA LEU A 95 18.47 13.38 10.04
C LEU A 95 18.24 11.92 9.68
N TRP A 96 17.70 11.12 10.60
CA TRP A 96 17.33 9.75 10.31
C TRP A 96 16.16 9.65 9.31
N VAL A 97 15.09 10.43 9.49
CA VAL A 97 13.95 10.48 8.57
C VAL A 97 14.37 10.98 7.19
N SER A 98 15.30 11.94 7.13
CA SER A 98 15.83 12.48 5.87
C SER A 98 16.76 11.49 5.13
N GLY A 99 17.20 10.42 5.79
CA GLY A 99 18.15 9.47 5.22
C GLY A 99 19.61 9.91 5.27
N ALA A 100 19.94 10.88 6.10
CA ALA A 100 21.32 11.35 6.27
C ALA A 100 22.19 10.42 7.10
N ILE A 101 21.56 9.75 8.08
CA ILE A 101 22.24 8.89 9.05
C ILE A 101 21.58 7.52 9.16
N GLU A 102 22.33 6.56 9.64
CA GLU A 102 21.92 5.20 9.98
C GLU A 102 22.55 4.74 11.29
N GLU A 103 22.13 3.59 11.83
CA GLU A 103 22.79 3.01 13.00
C GLU A 103 24.22 2.58 12.65
N ALA A 104 25.15 2.74 13.56
CA ALA A 104 26.49 2.20 13.39
C ALA A 104 26.43 0.65 13.36
N GLY A 105 27.03 0.08 12.34
CA GLY A 105 27.27 -1.35 12.26
C GLY A 105 28.60 -1.76 12.90
N PRO A 106 28.96 -3.04 12.85
CA PRO A 106 30.31 -3.51 13.24
C PRO A 106 31.39 -2.72 12.50
N THR A 107 32.46 -2.36 13.22
CA THR A 107 33.54 -1.49 12.72
C THR A 107 34.59 -2.23 11.88
N ASP A 108 34.52 -3.53 11.84
CA ASP A 108 35.47 -4.45 11.18
C ASP A 108 35.14 -4.71 9.69
N VAL A 109 34.07 -4.12 9.18
CA VAL A 109 33.65 -4.28 7.78
C VAL A 109 34.12 -3.06 6.99
N GLU A 110 35.10 -3.29 6.10
CA GLU A 110 35.55 -2.25 5.18
C GLU A 110 34.45 -1.86 4.18
N SER A 111 34.38 -0.56 3.87
CA SER A 111 33.41 -0.06 2.89
C SER A 111 33.81 -0.51 1.47
N SER A 112 32.89 -1.21 0.81
CA SER A 112 32.99 -1.63 -0.59
C SER A 112 32.07 -0.79 -1.47
N PRO A 113 32.21 -0.81 -2.81
CA PRO A 113 31.22 -0.22 -3.69
C PRO A 113 29.79 -0.70 -3.44
N LEU A 114 29.63 -1.99 -3.08
CA LEU A 114 28.35 -2.55 -2.67
C LEU A 114 27.89 -1.94 -1.35
N GLY A 115 28.77 -1.76 -0.37
CA GLY A 115 28.46 -1.10 0.91
C GLY A 115 27.98 0.34 0.72
N VAL A 116 28.61 1.10 -0.18
CA VAL A 116 28.17 2.46 -0.53
C VAL A 116 26.76 2.42 -1.15
N LEU A 117 26.50 1.50 -2.08
CA LEU A 117 25.18 1.31 -2.69
C LEU A 117 24.12 0.95 -1.63
N LEU A 118 24.43 0.00 -0.76
CA LEU A 118 23.51 -0.46 0.30
C LEU A 118 23.22 0.63 1.33
N SER A 119 24.22 1.43 1.71
CA SER A 119 24.06 2.56 2.61
C SER A 119 23.21 3.66 1.98
N ARG A 120 23.56 4.07 0.74
CA ARG A 120 22.89 5.15 0.03
C ARG A 120 21.41 4.87 -0.22
N LEU A 121 21.05 3.66 -0.65
CA LEU A 121 19.70 3.27 -1.04
C LEU A 121 18.92 2.56 0.08
N GLY A 122 19.59 2.06 1.10
CA GLY A 122 18.97 1.31 2.20
C GLY A 122 17.93 2.10 2.99
N ASN A 123 18.01 3.42 2.94
CA ASN A 123 17.01 4.30 3.54
C ASN A 123 15.60 4.10 2.95
N ALA A 124 15.52 3.81 1.66
CA ALA A 124 14.25 3.68 0.95
C ALA A 124 13.35 2.56 1.48
N THR A 125 13.91 1.54 2.12
CA THR A 125 13.13 0.41 2.66
C THR A 125 12.89 0.49 4.16
N GLY A 126 13.79 1.11 4.91
CA GLY A 126 13.79 1.09 6.37
C GLY A 126 13.92 -0.32 6.98
N ALA A 127 14.28 -1.33 6.17
CA ALA A 127 14.32 -2.73 6.59
C ALA A 127 15.55 -3.07 7.41
N ASN A 128 16.68 -2.38 7.16
CA ASN A 128 17.94 -2.57 7.86
C ASN A 128 18.25 -1.33 8.72
N ALA A 129 18.87 -1.53 9.86
CA ALA A 129 19.36 -0.43 10.69
C ALA A 129 20.60 0.22 10.07
N SER A 130 21.45 -0.59 9.41
CA SER A 130 22.69 -0.15 8.75
C SER A 130 22.95 -0.90 7.44
N TRP A 131 23.87 -0.38 6.61
CA TRP A 131 24.30 -1.08 5.41
C TRP A 131 25.04 -2.39 5.71
N GLN A 132 25.74 -2.47 6.86
CA GLN A 132 26.41 -3.68 7.32
C GLN A 132 25.39 -4.81 7.57
N GLU A 133 24.20 -4.49 8.11
CA GLU A 133 23.15 -5.47 8.26
C GLU A 133 22.67 -5.99 6.90
N ALA A 134 22.52 -5.10 5.92
CA ALA A 134 22.17 -5.49 4.55
C ALA A 134 23.24 -6.37 3.90
N GLN A 135 24.51 -6.02 4.09
CA GLN A 135 25.65 -6.81 3.60
C GLN A 135 25.71 -8.18 4.27
N HIS A 136 25.46 -8.25 5.59
CA HIS A 136 25.41 -9.52 6.31
C HIS A 136 24.32 -10.45 5.77
N ARG A 137 23.14 -9.90 5.39
CA ARG A 137 22.08 -10.69 4.75
C ARG A 137 22.54 -11.31 3.42
N ILE A 138 23.31 -10.59 2.63
CA ILE A 138 23.90 -11.10 1.38
C ILE A 138 24.91 -12.20 1.69
N ASN A 139 25.85 -11.94 2.59
CA ASN A 139 26.93 -12.89 2.92
C ASN A 139 26.42 -14.18 3.57
N SER A 140 25.29 -14.12 4.27
CA SER A 140 24.67 -15.28 4.93
C SER A 140 23.66 -16.04 4.07
N MET A 141 23.44 -15.62 2.82
CA MET A 141 22.48 -16.25 1.90
C MET A 141 23.20 -16.82 0.67
N PRO A 142 23.71 -18.06 0.71
CA PRO A 142 24.17 -18.72 -0.50
C PRO A 142 23.02 -18.88 -1.50
N ILE A 143 23.36 -18.87 -2.78
CA ILE A 143 22.40 -19.01 -3.87
C ILE A 143 22.74 -20.22 -4.74
N CYS A 144 21.70 -20.87 -5.27
CA CYS A 144 21.83 -21.93 -6.25
C CYS A 144 21.02 -21.56 -7.49
N VAL A 145 21.68 -21.44 -8.65
CA VAL A 145 21.02 -21.19 -9.94
C VAL A 145 20.87 -22.52 -10.68
N MET A 146 19.63 -22.91 -10.95
CA MET A 146 19.28 -24.19 -11.54
C MET A 146 18.02 -24.12 -12.41
N PRO A 147 17.78 -25.06 -13.36
CA PRO A 147 18.77 -25.95 -13.92
C PRO A 147 19.82 -25.21 -14.75
N HIS A 148 20.88 -25.89 -15.13
CA HIS A 148 21.91 -25.30 -16.00
C HIS A 148 21.31 -24.89 -17.35
N SER A 149 21.48 -23.63 -17.74
CA SER A 149 20.98 -23.03 -18.98
C SER A 149 21.83 -21.81 -19.34
N GLU A 150 21.74 -21.32 -20.56
CA GLU A 150 22.49 -20.12 -20.98
C GLU A 150 22.16 -18.92 -20.08
N LEU A 151 20.87 -18.61 -19.85
CA LEU A 151 20.48 -17.54 -18.92
C LEU A 151 20.97 -17.83 -17.49
N GLY A 152 20.88 -19.09 -17.04
CA GLY A 152 21.34 -19.48 -15.70
C GLY A 152 22.84 -19.24 -15.52
N THR A 153 23.65 -19.53 -16.55
CA THR A 153 25.09 -19.28 -16.54
C THR A 153 25.40 -17.77 -16.46
N GLU A 154 24.70 -16.95 -17.24
CA GLU A 154 24.86 -15.47 -17.20
C GLU A 154 24.43 -14.89 -15.84
N VAL A 155 23.32 -15.38 -15.26
CA VAL A 155 22.85 -14.96 -13.93
C VAL A 155 23.84 -15.38 -12.83
N ALA A 156 24.29 -16.63 -12.84
CA ALA A 156 25.27 -17.11 -11.86
C ALA A 156 26.58 -16.33 -11.94
N GLY A 157 27.08 -16.07 -13.16
CA GLY A 157 28.26 -15.25 -13.38
C GLY A 157 28.13 -13.82 -12.87
N ALA A 158 26.97 -13.18 -13.10
CA ALA A 158 26.70 -11.81 -12.63
C ALA A 158 26.60 -11.73 -11.09
N LEU A 159 26.25 -12.80 -10.42
CA LEU A 159 26.07 -12.84 -8.96
C LEU A 159 27.30 -13.33 -8.19
N ALA A 160 28.24 -14.03 -8.84
CA ALA A 160 29.40 -14.67 -8.20
C ALA A 160 30.33 -13.70 -7.43
N GLY A 161 30.35 -12.40 -7.81
CA GLY A 161 31.11 -11.36 -7.08
C GLY A 161 30.39 -10.80 -5.85
N THR A 162 29.10 -11.17 -5.65
CA THR A 162 28.24 -10.61 -4.58
C THR A 162 27.77 -11.70 -3.63
N PHE A 163 27.50 -12.89 -4.12
CA PHE A 163 26.97 -14.02 -3.35
C PHE A 163 27.91 -15.23 -3.41
N GLU A 164 27.81 -16.12 -2.42
CA GLU A 164 28.30 -17.47 -2.53
C GLU A 164 27.38 -18.26 -3.47
N VAL A 165 27.84 -18.53 -4.70
CA VAL A 165 27.11 -19.34 -5.67
C VAL A 165 27.53 -20.80 -5.50
N ILE A 166 26.58 -21.67 -5.18
CA ILE A 166 26.82 -23.11 -4.92
C ILE A 166 26.09 -23.97 -5.95
N ASN A 167 26.60 -25.15 -6.18
CA ASN A 167 25.96 -26.13 -7.06
C ASN A 167 24.71 -26.77 -6.42
N GLU A 168 23.92 -27.46 -7.22
CA GLU A 168 22.66 -28.04 -6.79
C GLU A 168 22.81 -29.05 -5.65
N GLU A 169 23.81 -29.94 -5.71
CA GLU A 169 24.05 -30.98 -4.69
C GLU A 169 24.33 -30.34 -3.33
N ALA A 170 25.30 -29.43 -3.26
CA ALA A 170 25.62 -28.70 -2.04
C ALA A 170 24.45 -27.85 -1.53
N ALA A 171 23.61 -27.33 -2.43
CA ALA A 171 22.45 -26.51 -2.05
C ALA A 171 21.38 -27.32 -1.30
N PHE A 172 21.12 -28.54 -1.71
CA PHE A 172 20.15 -29.39 -1.00
C PHE A 172 20.67 -29.90 0.36
N GLU A 173 21.98 -30.00 0.54
CA GLU A 173 22.58 -30.34 1.83
C GLU A 173 22.54 -29.18 2.84
N ARG A 174 22.50 -27.95 2.39
CA ARG A 174 22.45 -26.77 3.27
C ARG A 174 21.03 -26.41 3.72
N GLY A 175 20.89 -25.90 4.95
CA GLY A 175 19.60 -25.51 5.53
C GLY A 175 19.04 -24.22 4.94
N VAL A 176 19.89 -23.22 4.67
CA VAL A 176 19.48 -21.87 4.22
C VAL A 176 20.13 -21.58 2.88
N VAL A 177 19.34 -21.63 1.82
CA VAL A 177 19.77 -21.34 0.43
C VAL A 177 18.59 -20.69 -0.29
N LEU A 178 18.86 -19.70 -1.15
CA LEU A 178 17.90 -19.21 -2.12
C LEU A 178 18.09 -19.95 -3.45
N PHE A 179 17.12 -20.75 -3.84
CA PHE A 179 17.10 -21.40 -5.15
C PHE A 179 16.57 -20.43 -6.21
N ILE A 180 17.30 -20.28 -7.31
CA ILE A 180 16.89 -19.49 -8.47
C ILE A 180 16.63 -20.48 -9.59
N PHE A 181 15.35 -20.76 -9.83
CA PHE A 181 14.94 -21.73 -10.82
C PHE A 181 14.68 -21.06 -12.17
N ILE A 182 15.52 -21.39 -13.16
CA ILE A 182 15.40 -20.87 -14.52
C ILE A 182 14.49 -21.79 -15.33
N GLU A 183 13.23 -21.38 -15.51
CA GLU A 183 12.31 -22.13 -16.36
C GLU A 183 12.59 -21.87 -17.84
N THR A 184 12.64 -22.97 -18.60
CA THR A 184 12.76 -22.97 -20.05
C THR A 184 11.57 -23.70 -20.69
N ALA A 185 11.51 -23.78 -22.01
CA ALA A 185 10.50 -24.55 -22.71
C ALA A 185 10.57 -26.05 -22.35
N SER A 186 11.78 -26.57 -22.10
CA SER A 186 12.05 -27.98 -21.80
C SER A 186 12.23 -28.29 -20.30
N SER A 187 12.30 -27.28 -19.44
CA SER A 187 12.51 -27.46 -18.02
C SER A 187 11.52 -26.64 -17.20
N LYS A 188 10.50 -27.31 -16.67
CA LYS A 188 9.52 -26.74 -15.77
C LYS A 188 9.78 -27.20 -14.35
N ILE A 189 9.59 -26.30 -13.38
CA ILE A 189 9.84 -26.61 -11.98
C ILE A 189 9.03 -27.82 -11.51
N GLU A 190 7.81 -27.98 -11.97
CA GLU A 190 6.92 -29.10 -11.61
C GLU A 190 7.41 -30.47 -12.10
N GLN A 191 8.32 -30.49 -13.08
CA GLN A 191 8.91 -31.68 -13.68
C GLN A 191 10.30 -31.98 -13.10
N HIS A 192 10.79 -31.13 -12.21
CA HIS A 192 12.12 -31.31 -11.61
C HIS A 192 12.12 -32.49 -10.66
N HIS A 193 13.15 -33.34 -10.73
CA HIS A 193 13.25 -34.58 -9.95
C HIS A 193 13.25 -34.37 -8.42
N LYS A 194 13.66 -33.20 -7.95
CA LYS A 194 13.60 -32.77 -6.54
C LYS A 194 12.46 -31.80 -6.24
N PHE A 195 11.37 -31.83 -6.99
CA PHE A 195 10.26 -30.89 -6.81
C PHE A 195 9.73 -30.88 -5.37
N ASP A 196 9.54 -32.05 -4.75
CA ASP A 196 9.02 -32.16 -3.39
C ASP A 196 9.99 -31.58 -2.32
N GLU A 197 11.29 -31.59 -2.59
CA GLU A 197 12.27 -30.91 -1.74
C GLU A 197 12.21 -29.39 -1.93
N LEU A 198 12.03 -28.91 -3.17
CA LEU A 198 11.89 -27.50 -3.48
C LEU A 198 10.63 -26.87 -2.85
N THR A 199 9.55 -27.63 -2.66
CA THR A 199 8.36 -27.15 -1.94
C THR A 199 8.62 -26.75 -0.49
N LYS A 200 9.73 -27.17 0.09
CA LYS A 200 10.17 -26.86 1.46
C LYS A 200 11.23 -25.74 1.50
N ARG A 201 11.57 -25.17 0.37
CA ARG A 201 12.66 -24.20 0.19
C ARG A 201 12.14 -22.86 -0.32
N ARG A 202 12.96 -21.85 -0.24
CA ARG A 202 12.69 -20.56 -0.92
C ARG A 202 13.17 -20.66 -2.36
N VAL A 203 12.26 -20.40 -3.29
CA VAL A 203 12.54 -20.51 -4.72
C VAL A 203 12.12 -19.23 -5.44
N LEU A 204 13.05 -18.56 -6.09
CA LEU A 204 12.76 -17.49 -7.03
C LEU A 204 12.65 -18.09 -8.43
N LEU A 205 11.48 -17.94 -9.04
CA LEU A 205 11.25 -18.40 -10.40
C LEU A 205 11.70 -17.33 -11.40
N VAL A 206 12.47 -17.74 -12.42
CA VAL A 206 12.91 -16.85 -13.51
C VAL A 206 12.65 -17.56 -14.84
N SER A 207 12.24 -16.81 -15.87
CA SER A 207 12.14 -17.32 -17.24
C SER A 207 12.41 -16.20 -18.24
N ALA A 208 12.83 -16.58 -19.44
CA ALA A 208 13.02 -15.65 -20.54
C ALA A 208 12.53 -16.25 -21.87
N ALA A 209 11.99 -15.42 -22.75
CA ALA A 209 11.66 -15.77 -24.12
C ALA A 209 11.66 -14.51 -25.00
N GLY A 210 12.32 -14.57 -26.16
CA GLY A 210 12.43 -13.43 -27.06
C GLY A 210 13.04 -12.21 -26.35
N ASP A 211 12.29 -11.12 -26.32
CA ASP A 211 12.67 -9.85 -25.71
C ASP A 211 12.21 -9.69 -24.25
N GLU A 212 11.58 -10.70 -23.67
CA GLU A 212 11.01 -10.59 -22.33
C GLU A 212 11.70 -11.50 -21.30
N VAL A 213 11.89 -10.97 -20.10
CA VAL A 213 12.31 -11.72 -18.91
C VAL A 213 11.25 -11.58 -17.82
N VAL A 214 10.95 -12.69 -17.15
CA VAL A 214 10.07 -12.72 -15.96
C VAL A 214 10.92 -13.10 -14.75
N VAL A 215 10.90 -12.24 -13.73
CA VAL A 215 11.53 -12.46 -12.43
C VAL A 215 10.43 -12.59 -11.38
N GLY A 216 10.43 -13.67 -10.63
CA GLY A 216 9.40 -13.99 -9.66
C GLY A 216 8.34 -14.96 -10.19
N PRO A 217 7.42 -15.37 -9.29
CA PRO A 217 7.37 -14.96 -7.89
C PRO A 217 8.49 -15.57 -7.05
N LEU A 218 8.78 -14.96 -5.89
CA LEU A 218 9.49 -15.67 -4.83
C LEU A 218 8.48 -16.58 -4.14
N TYR A 219 8.71 -17.87 -4.21
CA TYR A 219 7.99 -18.85 -3.42
C TYR A 219 8.60 -18.96 -2.03
N ASP A 220 7.76 -18.85 -1.00
CA ASP A 220 8.06 -19.14 0.39
C ASP A 220 6.84 -19.81 1.01
N GLN A 221 6.99 -21.04 1.50
CA GLN A 221 5.89 -21.85 2.04
C GLN A 221 5.07 -21.12 3.12
N ALA A 222 5.67 -20.20 3.86
CA ALA A 222 5.02 -19.50 4.96
C ALA A 222 4.07 -18.36 4.51
N ILE A 223 4.28 -17.79 3.31
CA ILE A 223 3.62 -16.54 2.91
C ILE A 223 3.03 -16.55 1.51
N THR A 224 3.32 -17.56 0.68
CA THR A 224 2.81 -17.65 -0.69
C THR A 224 1.86 -18.83 -0.88
N PRO A 225 1.06 -18.87 -1.96
CA PRO A 225 0.44 -20.11 -2.43
C PRO A 225 1.49 -21.22 -2.66
N CYS A 226 1.06 -22.45 -2.83
CA CYS A 226 1.97 -23.56 -3.10
C CYS A 226 2.80 -23.31 -4.38
N LEU A 227 3.94 -23.99 -4.48
CA LEU A 227 4.88 -23.79 -5.60
C LEU A 227 4.23 -24.04 -6.98
N ARG A 228 3.29 -24.99 -7.09
CA ARG A 228 2.52 -25.23 -8.33
C ARG A 228 1.64 -24.03 -8.70
N CYS A 229 0.95 -23.42 -7.71
CA CYS A 229 0.16 -22.24 -7.95
C CYS A 229 1.03 -21.03 -8.28
N CYS A 230 2.18 -20.86 -7.62
CA CYS A 230 3.16 -19.84 -7.96
C CYS A 230 3.66 -19.98 -9.40
N SER A 231 4.02 -21.17 -9.83
CA SER A 231 4.45 -21.43 -11.22
C SER A 231 3.34 -21.14 -12.23
N SER A 232 2.11 -21.59 -11.97
CA SER A 232 0.98 -21.44 -12.91
C SER A 232 0.40 -20.03 -13.01
N SER A 233 0.54 -19.19 -11.95
CA SER A 233 0.05 -17.81 -11.94
C SER A 233 1.04 -16.81 -12.54
N ARG A 234 2.20 -17.26 -13.00
CA ARG A 234 3.20 -16.39 -13.64
C ARG A 234 2.70 -15.82 -14.96
N ILE A 235 3.23 -14.67 -15.31
CA ILE A 235 3.04 -14.07 -16.62
C ILE A 235 3.59 -15.03 -17.67
N LYS A 236 2.74 -15.45 -18.61
CA LYS A 236 3.12 -16.32 -19.73
C LYS A 236 3.92 -15.48 -20.73
N LEU A 237 5.02 -16.04 -21.20
CA LEU A 237 5.86 -15.43 -22.24
C LEU A 237 5.51 -16.04 -23.61
N ASP A 238 5.55 -15.20 -24.62
CA ASP A 238 5.46 -15.65 -25.99
C ASP A 238 6.69 -16.49 -26.38
N ARG A 239 6.49 -17.43 -27.28
CA ARG A 239 7.59 -18.29 -27.73
C ARG A 239 8.59 -17.49 -28.57
N GLY A 240 9.86 -17.57 -28.23
CA GLY A 240 10.94 -16.94 -28.98
C GLY A 240 12.30 -17.29 -28.39
N ALA A 241 13.31 -17.40 -29.21
CA ALA A 241 14.70 -17.53 -28.77
C ALA A 241 15.25 -16.15 -28.45
N SER A 242 15.96 -16.02 -27.34
CA SER A 242 16.72 -14.83 -26.98
C SER A 242 18.14 -14.94 -27.50
N SER A 243 18.70 -13.87 -28.05
CA SER A 243 20.10 -13.83 -28.45
C SER A 243 21.03 -13.82 -27.22
N PRO A 244 22.30 -14.19 -27.35
CA PRO A 244 23.26 -14.11 -26.23
C PRO A 244 23.38 -12.70 -25.63
N ALA A 245 23.24 -11.64 -26.44
CA ALA A 245 23.26 -10.27 -25.96
C ALA A 245 22.03 -9.94 -25.10
N GLN A 246 20.86 -10.41 -25.50
CA GLN A 246 19.62 -10.28 -24.72
C GLN A 246 19.72 -11.06 -23.41
N LEU A 247 20.25 -12.29 -23.42
CA LEU A 247 20.42 -13.08 -22.20
C LEU A 247 21.35 -12.39 -21.19
N ARG A 248 22.45 -11.77 -21.64
CA ARG A 248 23.30 -10.95 -20.76
C ARG A 248 22.59 -9.74 -20.19
N LEU A 249 21.80 -9.04 -21.02
CA LEU A 249 21.00 -7.91 -20.55
C LEU A 249 19.95 -8.36 -19.52
N MET A 250 19.27 -9.47 -19.78
CA MET A 250 18.30 -10.07 -18.86
C MET A 250 18.95 -10.49 -17.55
N ALA A 251 20.13 -11.10 -17.58
CA ALA A 251 20.90 -11.42 -16.37
C ALA A 251 21.26 -10.15 -15.59
N GLY A 252 21.62 -9.06 -16.27
CA GLY A 252 21.85 -7.76 -15.67
C GLY A 252 20.61 -7.13 -15.02
N ILE A 253 19.40 -7.58 -15.38
CA ILE A 253 18.12 -7.18 -14.75
C ILE A 253 17.79 -8.10 -13.58
N VAL A 254 17.96 -9.40 -13.74
CA VAL A 254 17.68 -10.42 -12.71
C VAL A 254 18.59 -10.23 -11.49
N SER A 255 19.88 -9.98 -11.71
CA SER A 255 20.87 -9.94 -10.62
C SER A 255 20.64 -8.78 -9.62
N PRO A 256 20.41 -7.53 -10.01
CA PRO A 256 20.04 -6.46 -9.09
C PRO A 256 18.72 -6.73 -8.35
N HIS A 257 17.78 -7.44 -8.99
CA HIS A 257 16.53 -7.84 -8.34
C HIS A 257 16.80 -8.83 -7.20
N ILE A 258 17.69 -9.79 -7.40
CA ILE A 258 18.12 -10.74 -6.36
C ILE A 258 18.85 -10.02 -5.23
N VAL A 259 19.76 -9.09 -5.56
CA VAL A 259 20.44 -8.24 -4.55
C VAL A 259 19.40 -7.46 -3.72
N ALA A 260 18.42 -6.83 -4.37
CA ALA A 260 17.35 -6.10 -3.71
C ALA A 260 16.52 -7.01 -2.79
N LEU A 261 16.17 -8.19 -3.27
CA LEU A 261 15.38 -9.18 -2.54
C LEU A 261 16.09 -9.65 -1.26
N VAL A 262 17.36 -10.04 -1.38
CA VAL A 262 18.12 -10.61 -0.25
C VAL A 262 18.55 -9.51 0.73
N SER A 263 19.12 -8.42 0.25
CA SER A 263 19.62 -7.33 1.11
C SER A 263 18.49 -6.58 1.81
N ARG A 264 17.28 -6.55 1.23
CA ARG A 264 16.16 -5.70 1.67
C ARG A 264 16.51 -4.21 1.74
N ALA A 265 17.61 -3.80 1.12
CA ALA A 265 18.08 -2.42 1.11
C ALA A 265 17.55 -1.62 -0.09
N LEU A 266 17.30 -2.29 -1.20
CA LEU A 266 16.85 -1.67 -2.44
C LEU A 266 15.33 -1.78 -2.59
N LEU A 267 14.72 -0.75 -3.19
CA LEU A 267 13.33 -0.81 -3.61
C LEU A 267 13.15 -1.88 -4.68
N SER A 268 12.32 -2.86 -4.40
CA SER A 268 11.88 -3.86 -5.38
C SER A 268 10.35 -3.94 -5.37
N PRO A 269 9.73 -4.49 -6.41
CA PRO A 269 8.36 -4.97 -6.33
C PRO A 269 8.18 -5.89 -5.10
N LEU A 270 6.94 -6.22 -4.77
CA LEU A 270 6.69 -7.21 -3.72
C LEU A 270 7.42 -8.50 -4.10
N PRO A 271 8.20 -9.11 -3.18
CA PRO A 271 8.99 -10.30 -3.48
C PRO A 271 8.16 -11.47 -4.00
N THR A 272 6.90 -11.48 -3.62
CA THR A 272 5.92 -12.49 -4.02
C THR A 272 5.35 -12.27 -5.41
N ASP A 273 5.54 -11.10 -6.03
CA ASP A 273 4.99 -10.82 -7.36
C ASP A 273 5.95 -11.28 -8.46
N SER A 274 5.39 -11.61 -9.63
CA SER A 274 6.15 -11.76 -10.87
C SER A 274 6.25 -10.41 -11.55
N LEU A 275 7.46 -10.04 -11.97
CA LEU A 275 7.73 -8.89 -12.83
C LEU A 275 8.14 -9.41 -14.21
N ALA A 276 7.35 -9.09 -15.26
CA ALA A 276 7.79 -9.23 -16.64
C ALA A 276 8.30 -7.90 -17.15
N LEU A 277 9.47 -7.93 -17.77
CA LEU A 277 10.10 -6.77 -18.41
C LEU A 277 10.47 -7.10 -19.85
N ASN A 278 10.00 -6.31 -20.78
CA ASN A 278 10.49 -6.33 -22.16
C ASN A 278 11.77 -5.47 -22.24
N VAL A 279 12.89 -6.12 -22.57
CA VAL A 279 14.22 -5.47 -22.54
C VAL A 279 14.46 -4.48 -23.67
N VAL A 280 13.63 -4.48 -24.72
CA VAL A 280 13.70 -3.55 -25.85
C VAL A 280 12.84 -2.32 -25.59
N THR A 281 11.60 -2.52 -25.14
CA THR A 281 10.63 -1.42 -24.98
C THR A 281 10.61 -0.84 -23.56
N GLY A 282 11.17 -1.53 -22.56
CA GLY A 282 11.11 -1.16 -21.16
C GLY A 282 9.73 -1.35 -20.50
N VAL A 283 8.76 -1.92 -21.20
CA VAL A 283 7.40 -2.16 -20.66
C VAL A 283 7.47 -3.18 -19.55
N GLN A 284 6.87 -2.83 -18.41
CA GLN A 284 6.79 -3.69 -17.22
C GLN A 284 5.36 -4.12 -16.96
N ARG A 285 5.18 -5.38 -16.56
CA ARG A 285 3.91 -5.96 -16.12
C ARG A 285 4.13 -6.71 -14.81
N TYR A 286 3.19 -6.61 -13.89
CA TYR A 286 3.24 -7.29 -12.59
C TYR A 286 2.07 -8.25 -12.46
N SER A 287 2.29 -9.39 -11.82
CA SER A 287 1.24 -10.37 -11.47
C SER A 287 1.52 -10.99 -10.11
N PRO A 288 0.57 -10.93 -9.16
CA PRO A 288 0.70 -11.62 -7.89
C PRO A 288 0.52 -13.13 -8.07
N PRO A 289 1.18 -13.97 -7.26
CA PRO A 289 0.86 -15.38 -7.19
C PRO A 289 -0.49 -15.56 -6.48
N VAL A 290 -1.35 -16.37 -7.05
CA VAL A 290 -2.70 -16.62 -6.52
C VAL A 290 -2.98 -18.11 -6.46
N SER A 291 -3.60 -18.55 -5.35
CA SER A 291 -4.07 -19.92 -5.21
C SER A 291 -5.16 -20.21 -6.26
N ARG A 292 -5.00 -21.27 -7.01
CA ARG A 292 -6.04 -21.73 -7.96
C ARG A 292 -7.20 -22.35 -7.17
N PRO A 293 -8.45 -22.00 -7.48
CA PRO A 293 -9.60 -22.68 -6.92
C PRO A 293 -9.52 -24.19 -7.13
N GLY A 294 -9.71 -24.98 -6.05
CA GLY A 294 -9.62 -26.43 -6.12
C GLY A 294 -8.20 -27.01 -6.17
N CYS A 295 -7.14 -26.21 -5.96
CA CYS A 295 -5.79 -26.74 -5.82
C CYS A 295 -5.71 -27.70 -4.62
N PRO A 296 -5.26 -28.96 -4.81
CA PRO A 296 -5.23 -29.93 -3.71
C PRO A 296 -4.21 -29.59 -2.62
N GLU A 297 -3.22 -28.75 -2.91
CA GLU A 297 -2.14 -28.42 -1.98
C GLU A 297 -2.43 -27.16 -1.15
N CYS A 298 -3.12 -26.15 -1.69
CA CYS A 298 -3.26 -24.87 -1.02
C CYS A 298 -4.66 -24.22 -1.09
N SER A 299 -5.67 -24.87 -1.72
CA SER A 299 -7.03 -24.37 -1.77
C SER A 299 -7.92 -25.07 -0.76
N HIS A 300 -8.73 -24.30 -0.05
CA HIS A 300 -9.81 -24.83 0.81
C HIS A 300 -11.16 -24.89 0.10
N ALA A 301 -11.24 -24.47 -1.16
CA ALA A 301 -12.48 -24.52 -1.95
C ALA A 301 -12.77 -25.95 -2.37
N ILE A 302 -14.00 -26.44 -2.13
CA ILE A 302 -14.51 -27.70 -2.66
C ILE A 302 -14.57 -27.61 -4.19
N PRO A 303 -14.30 -28.70 -4.92
CA PRO A 303 -13.75 -28.67 -6.26
C PRO A 303 -14.70 -28.05 -7.29
N ALA A 304 -14.54 -26.79 -7.56
CA ALA A 304 -14.88 -26.26 -8.85
C ALA A 304 -13.55 -26.01 -9.56
N ILE A 305 -13.27 -26.79 -10.55
CA ILE A 305 -12.02 -26.77 -11.30
C ILE A 305 -12.02 -25.51 -12.18
N ALA A 306 -11.66 -24.38 -11.61
CA ALA A 306 -11.22 -23.25 -12.42
C ALA A 306 -9.70 -23.43 -12.64
N SER A 307 -9.30 -23.54 -13.90
CA SER A 307 -7.89 -23.63 -14.28
C SER A 307 -7.12 -22.34 -13.96
N GLU A 308 -7.82 -21.22 -13.78
CA GLU A 308 -7.25 -19.89 -13.54
C GLU A 308 -7.94 -19.21 -12.35
N PRO A 309 -7.22 -18.32 -11.61
CA PRO A 309 -7.83 -17.54 -10.54
C PRO A 309 -8.85 -16.54 -11.07
N THR A 310 -9.87 -16.26 -10.28
CA THR A 310 -10.86 -15.24 -10.63
C THR A 310 -10.24 -13.83 -10.59
N VAL A 311 -10.80 -12.90 -11.36
CA VAL A 311 -10.36 -11.49 -11.38
C VAL A 311 -10.39 -10.88 -9.97
N GLY A 312 -11.41 -11.20 -9.16
CA GLY A 312 -11.50 -10.75 -7.77
C GLY A 312 -10.35 -11.27 -6.91
N ALA A 313 -9.97 -12.54 -7.06
CA ALA A 313 -8.83 -13.12 -6.33
C ALA A 313 -7.50 -12.47 -6.73
N VAL A 314 -7.30 -12.21 -8.02
CA VAL A 314 -6.11 -11.49 -8.52
C VAL A 314 -6.07 -10.06 -7.98
N TYR A 315 -7.20 -9.35 -7.99
CA TYR A 315 -7.30 -8.02 -7.42
C TYR A 315 -6.95 -8.03 -5.92
N GLU A 316 -7.60 -8.88 -5.12
CA GLU A 316 -7.34 -8.97 -3.67
C GLU A 316 -5.87 -9.28 -3.35
N ALA A 317 -5.25 -10.18 -4.11
CA ALA A 317 -3.83 -10.49 -3.95
C ALA A 317 -2.95 -9.28 -4.32
N SER A 318 -3.28 -8.54 -5.40
CA SER A 318 -2.53 -7.37 -5.84
C SER A 318 -2.58 -6.19 -4.86
N VAL A 319 -3.61 -6.12 -4.02
CA VAL A 319 -3.81 -5.08 -3.00
C VAL A 319 -3.75 -5.64 -1.58
N ALA A 320 -3.12 -6.79 -1.37
CA ALA A 320 -2.96 -7.41 -0.04
C ALA A 320 -2.20 -6.49 0.93
N LEU A 321 -1.26 -5.71 0.42
CA LEU A 321 -0.50 -4.71 1.17
C LEU A 321 -0.83 -3.30 0.69
N PRO A 322 -0.93 -2.32 1.60
CA PRO A 322 -1.11 -0.92 1.22
C PRO A 322 0.12 -0.38 0.47
N PRO A 323 -0.02 0.73 -0.28
CA PRO A 323 1.11 1.38 -0.92
C PRO A 323 2.24 1.66 0.06
N ARG A 324 3.47 1.40 -0.36
CA ARG A 324 4.66 1.39 0.49
C ARG A 324 4.90 2.73 1.21
N GLU A 325 4.62 3.83 0.55
CA GLU A 325 4.73 5.17 1.13
C GLU A 325 3.85 5.41 2.37
N PHE A 326 2.83 4.57 2.58
CA PHE A 326 1.94 4.66 3.75
C PHE A 326 2.27 3.67 4.87
N VAL A 327 3.17 2.73 4.63
CA VAL A 327 3.64 1.77 5.64
C VAL A 327 5.05 2.06 6.13
N ASN A 328 5.86 2.77 5.34
CA ASN A 328 7.20 3.15 5.77
C ASN A 328 7.13 4.40 6.66
N VAL A 329 7.58 4.29 7.88
CA VAL A 329 7.61 5.40 8.84
C VAL A 329 8.44 6.60 8.35
N ARG A 330 9.45 6.36 7.50
CA ARG A 330 10.27 7.42 6.89
C ARG A 330 9.53 8.17 5.78
N ASP A 331 8.49 7.58 5.20
CA ASP A 331 7.58 8.22 4.25
C ASP A 331 6.39 8.91 4.92
N TYR A 332 6.46 9.10 6.23
CA TYR A 332 5.52 9.85 7.05
C TYR A 332 5.01 11.15 6.40
N GLN A 333 5.85 11.84 5.63
CA GLN A 333 5.50 13.03 4.85
C GLN A 333 4.37 12.80 3.82
N ALA A 334 4.23 11.59 3.30
CA ALA A 334 3.21 11.29 2.29
C ALA A 334 1.78 11.52 2.79
N HIS A 335 1.56 11.35 4.10
CA HIS A 335 0.24 11.60 4.71
C HIS A 335 -0.10 13.09 4.78
N PHE A 336 0.87 13.97 4.81
CA PHE A 336 0.73 15.42 5.02
C PHE A 336 0.84 16.25 3.75
N LEU A 337 0.86 15.62 2.57
CA LEU A 337 0.79 16.34 1.30
C LEU A 337 -0.49 17.19 1.25
N SER A 338 -0.34 18.48 0.93
CA SER A 338 -1.48 19.41 0.86
C SER A 338 -2.58 18.94 -0.10
N ALA A 339 -2.20 18.29 -1.21
CA ALA A 339 -3.14 17.70 -2.15
C ALA A 339 -4.01 16.60 -1.50
N ASN A 340 -3.43 15.79 -0.61
CA ASN A 340 -4.15 14.74 0.12
C ASN A 340 -5.07 15.35 1.21
N GLN A 341 -4.64 16.42 1.86
CA GLN A 341 -5.46 17.12 2.85
C GLN A 341 -6.69 17.78 2.20
N GLN A 342 -6.54 18.38 1.03
CA GLN A 342 -7.65 18.98 0.27
C GLN A 342 -8.76 17.99 -0.11
N LEU A 343 -8.43 16.69 -0.23
CA LEU A 343 -9.43 15.68 -0.52
C LEU A 343 -10.48 15.53 0.59
N GLN A 344 -10.15 15.87 1.83
CA GLN A 344 -11.05 15.72 2.98
C GLN A 344 -12.29 16.59 2.88
N THR A 345 -12.15 17.81 2.33
CA THR A 345 -13.25 18.79 2.19
C THR A 345 -13.85 18.84 0.79
N LYS A 346 -13.35 17.99 -0.13
CA LYS A 346 -13.91 17.89 -1.49
C LYS A 346 -15.11 16.95 -1.50
N PHE A 347 -16.31 17.50 -1.34
CA PHE A 347 -17.57 16.74 -1.39
C PHE A 347 -18.09 16.60 -2.83
N LYS A 348 -18.93 15.57 -3.05
CA LYS A 348 -19.63 15.38 -4.33
C LYS A 348 -20.55 16.56 -4.59
N SER A 349 -20.46 17.15 -5.78
CA SER A 349 -21.34 18.21 -6.23
C SER A 349 -22.55 17.63 -6.96
N TRP A 350 -23.73 18.13 -6.65
CA TRP A 350 -25.00 17.73 -7.27
C TRP A 350 -25.49 18.72 -8.34
N GLY A 351 -24.70 19.75 -8.65
CA GLY A 351 -25.01 20.74 -9.67
C GLY A 351 -26.31 21.54 -9.36
N LYS A 352 -27.11 21.77 -10.40
CA LYS A 352 -28.39 22.53 -10.31
C LYS A 352 -29.61 21.64 -10.02
N ARG A 353 -29.41 20.43 -9.45
CA ARG A 353 -30.50 19.52 -9.10
C ARG A 353 -31.38 20.11 -8.01
N GLU A 354 -32.68 19.81 -8.06
CA GLU A 354 -33.61 20.16 -6.99
C GLU A 354 -33.13 19.50 -5.68
N LYS A 355 -33.10 20.31 -4.60
CA LYS A 355 -32.61 19.89 -3.29
C LYS A 355 -33.69 20.01 -2.24
N PHE A 356 -33.75 19.01 -1.40
CA PHE A 356 -34.65 18.92 -0.25
C PHE A 356 -33.81 18.95 1.03
N PRO A 357 -33.88 20.00 1.86
CA PRO A 357 -33.14 20.07 3.10
C PRO A 357 -33.59 19.00 4.08
N LEU A 358 -32.64 18.43 4.80
CA LEU A 358 -32.91 17.52 5.90
C LEU A 358 -32.81 18.26 7.23
N PRO A 359 -33.63 17.90 8.22
CA PRO A 359 -33.56 18.54 9.53
C PRO A 359 -32.22 18.24 10.21
N ASP A 360 -31.76 19.21 11.00
CA ASP A 360 -30.63 18.99 11.90
C ASP A 360 -31.01 18.01 13.00
N ILE A 361 -30.08 17.13 13.36
CA ILE A 361 -30.28 16.11 14.39
C ILE A 361 -28.97 15.85 15.15
N ASN A 362 -29.07 15.73 16.45
CA ASN A 362 -27.99 15.36 17.35
C ASN A 362 -28.14 13.90 17.84
N ILE A 363 -27.05 13.34 18.37
CA ILE A 363 -27.08 11.97 18.92
C ILE A 363 -28.10 11.87 20.07
N SER A 364 -28.25 12.91 20.86
CA SER A 364 -29.23 13.00 21.95
C SER A 364 -30.69 12.88 21.51
N ASP A 365 -30.96 13.18 20.24
CA ASP A 365 -32.32 13.18 19.69
C ASP A 365 -32.75 11.79 19.19
N LEU A 366 -31.82 10.82 19.20
CA LEU A 366 -32.09 9.44 18.80
C LEU A 366 -32.89 8.70 19.88
N HIS A 367 -34.18 8.50 19.61
CA HIS A 367 -35.07 7.73 20.45
C HIS A 367 -36.15 7.03 19.61
N ILE A 368 -36.87 6.10 20.21
CA ILE A 368 -37.76 5.15 19.51
C ILE A 368 -38.90 5.80 18.71
N GLN A 369 -39.23 7.05 18.97
CA GLN A 369 -40.41 7.72 18.40
C GLN A 369 -40.09 8.81 17.38
N ILE A 370 -38.89 8.83 16.78
CA ILE A 370 -38.61 9.79 15.73
C ILE A 370 -39.39 9.45 14.46
N ASP A 371 -39.83 10.49 13.73
CA ASP A 371 -40.50 10.31 12.45
C ASP A 371 -39.56 9.85 11.33
N ASP A 372 -40.13 9.49 10.18
CA ASP A 372 -39.38 8.96 9.05
C ASP A 372 -38.37 9.97 8.49
N LEU A 373 -38.66 11.27 8.55
CA LEU A 373 -37.78 12.33 8.03
C LEU A 373 -36.55 12.53 8.95
N LEU A 374 -36.78 12.60 10.28
CA LEU A 374 -35.72 12.70 11.27
C LEU A 374 -34.83 11.45 11.26
N PHE A 375 -35.47 10.28 11.15
CA PHE A 375 -34.71 9.02 11.01
C PHE A 375 -33.81 9.03 9.77
N LEU A 376 -34.34 9.42 8.61
CA LEU A 376 -33.56 9.52 7.38
C LEU A 376 -32.40 10.52 7.52
N ALA A 377 -32.67 11.67 8.11
CA ALA A 377 -31.65 12.68 8.40
C ALA A 377 -30.53 12.11 9.29
N ALA A 378 -30.89 11.40 10.36
CA ALA A 378 -29.95 10.75 11.26
C ALA A 378 -29.09 9.68 10.55
N ALA A 379 -29.73 8.79 9.80
CA ALA A 379 -29.04 7.71 9.10
C ALA A 379 -27.99 8.27 8.10
N LEU A 380 -28.34 9.34 7.39
CA LEU A 380 -27.44 9.96 6.43
C LEU A 380 -26.35 10.82 7.09
N ARG A 381 -26.68 11.61 8.10
CA ARG A 381 -25.72 12.46 8.82
C ARG A 381 -24.66 11.59 9.51
N PHE A 382 -25.08 10.65 10.32
CA PHE A 382 -24.16 9.84 11.11
C PHE A 382 -23.45 8.76 10.27
N GLY A 383 -24.09 8.22 9.22
CA GLY A 383 -23.48 7.25 8.32
C GLY A 383 -22.49 7.85 7.33
N PHE A 384 -22.86 8.95 6.68
CA PHE A 384 -22.12 9.50 5.53
C PHE A 384 -21.75 10.98 5.66
N GLY A 385 -22.26 11.68 6.66
CA GLY A 385 -22.10 13.11 6.83
C GLY A 385 -20.86 13.51 7.64
N ILE A 386 -20.86 14.79 7.96
CA ILE A 386 -19.84 15.45 8.78
C ILE A 386 -20.47 16.05 10.04
N ASP A 387 -19.64 16.26 11.05
CA ASP A 387 -19.96 17.06 12.21
C ASP A 387 -19.70 18.54 11.86
N PRO A 388 -20.74 19.37 11.70
CA PRO A 388 -20.58 20.74 11.26
C PRO A 388 -19.88 21.63 12.28
N GLU A 389 -20.06 21.35 13.58
CA GLU A 389 -19.46 22.15 14.66
C GLU A 389 -17.94 21.94 14.76
N ARG A 390 -17.46 20.73 14.41
CA ARG A 390 -16.04 20.35 14.49
C ARG A 390 -15.33 20.41 13.14
N THR A 391 -16.05 20.68 12.05
CA THR A 391 -15.49 20.77 10.70
C THR A 391 -14.98 22.18 10.42
N THR A 392 -13.81 22.28 9.80
CA THR A 392 -13.20 23.55 9.36
C THR A 392 -13.04 23.55 7.84
N SER A 393 -12.65 24.70 7.27
CA SER A 393 -12.35 24.79 5.83
C SER A 393 -11.21 23.86 5.36
N LYS A 394 -10.37 23.38 6.29
CA LYS A 394 -9.22 22.52 5.99
C LYS A 394 -9.45 21.06 6.37
N ILE A 395 -10.27 20.78 7.38
CA ILE A 395 -10.46 19.43 7.92
C ILE A 395 -11.95 19.16 8.09
N ALA A 396 -12.47 18.16 7.40
CA ALA A 396 -13.80 17.63 7.62
C ALA A 396 -13.77 16.62 8.78
N LYS A 397 -14.58 16.84 9.81
CA LYS A 397 -14.78 15.87 10.89
C LYS A 397 -15.97 14.98 10.55
N ARG A 398 -15.71 13.70 10.28
CA ARG A 398 -16.73 12.72 9.92
C ARG A 398 -17.21 11.98 11.18
N TRP A 399 -18.46 11.54 11.15
CA TRP A 399 -19.01 10.70 12.21
C TRP A 399 -18.50 9.26 12.12
N THR A 400 -18.18 8.79 10.90
CA THR A 400 -17.64 7.44 10.65
C THR A 400 -16.17 7.51 10.26
N ALA A 401 -15.44 6.42 10.52
CA ALA A 401 -14.09 6.26 10.03
C ALA A 401 -14.05 6.26 8.49
N SER A 402 -13.04 6.91 7.93
CA SER A 402 -12.76 6.91 6.50
C SER A 402 -11.26 6.95 6.26
N GLY A 403 -10.77 6.14 5.33
CA GLY A 403 -9.38 6.05 4.96
C GLY A 403 -8.78 7.42 4.61
N GLY A 404 -7.77 7.84 5.40
CA GLY A 404 -7.17 9.18 5.28
C GLY A 404 -8.14 10.33 5.51
N ASN A 405 -9.28 10.10 6.13
CA ASN A 405 -10.38 11.05 6.33
C ASN A 405 -10.92 11.65 5.01
N ILE A 406 -10.79 10.92 3.89
CA ILE A 406 -11.13 11.42 2.55
C ILE A 406 -12.64 11.46 2.32
N GLY A 407 -13.39 10.49 2.86
CA GLY A 407 -14.83 10.33 2.58
C GLY A 407 -15.07 10.01 1.12
N SER A 408 -14.66 8.79 0.73
CA SER A 408 -14.73 8.28 -0.63
C SER A 408 -16.08 7.64 -0.98
N VAL A 409 -17.00 7.56 0.00
CA VAL A 409 -18.30 6.90 -0.17
C VAL A 409 -19.40 7.95 -0.27
N ASN A 410 -20.22 7.85 -1.32
CA ASN A 410 -21.43 8.65 -1.51
C ASN A 410 -22.65 7.79 -1.22
N ALA A 411 -23.69 8.41 -0.63
CA ALA A 411 -24.96 7.75 -0.38
C ALA A 411 -26.02 8.20 -1.40
N PHE A 412 -26.78 7.23 -1.89
CA PHE A 412 -28.00 7.43 -2.65
C PHE A 412 -29.17 6.81 -1.88
N VAL A 413 -30.30 7.48 -1.89
CA VAL A 413 -31.51 7.04 -1.18
C VAL A 413 -32.63 6.82 -2.17
N SER A 414 -33.28 5.67 -2.12
CA SER A 414 -34.54 5.39 -2.82
C SER A 414 -35.68 5.47 -1.83
N LEU A 415 -36.62 6.37 -2.07
CA LEU A 415 -37.82 6.59 -1.26
C LEU A 415 -39.05 6.06 -2.02
N PRO A 416 -39.69 4.97 -1.59
CA PRO A 416 -40.86 4.39 -2.26
C PRO A 416 -42.10 5.27 -2.12
N ALA A 417 -42.16 6.09 -1.08
CA ALA A 417 -43.26 7.02 -0.80
C ALA A 417 -42.70 8.36 -0.31
N MET A 418 -43.59 9.35 -0.19
CA MET A 418 -43.23 10.65 0.37
C MET A 418 -42.79 10.50 1.82
N VAL A 419 -41.67 11.15 2.19
CA VAL A 419 -41.11 11.19 3.54
C VAL A 419 -41.03 12.68 3.96
N GLY A 420 -41.87 13.06 4.91
CA GLY A 420 -42.05 14.49 5.24
C GLY A 420 -42.46 15.30 4.01
N HIS A 421 -41.63 16.26 3.60
CA HIS A 421 -41.82 17.10 2.42
C HIS A 421 -41.08 16.56 1.17
N ILE A 422 -40.41 15.42 1.25
CA ILE A 422 -39.59 14.87 0.17
C ILE A 422 -40.43 13.84 -0.62
N PRO A 423 -40.70 14.06 -1.93
CA PRO A 423 -41.46 13.13 -2.75
C PRO A 423 -40.80 11.76 -2.92
N SER A 424 -41.54 10.78 -3.44
CA SER A 424 -40.94 9.49 -3.85
C SER A 424 -39.92 9.69 -5.00
N GLY A 425 -38.89 8.84 -5.04
CA GLY A 425 -37.83 8.92 -6.05
C GLY A 425 -36.46 8.53 -5.51
N ILE A 426 -35.44 8.69 -6.35
CA ILE A 426 -34.03 8.48 -5.97
C ILE A 426 -33.33 9.81 -5.77
N TYR A 427 -32.55 9.89 -4.71
CA TYR A 427 -31.85 11.08 -4.27
C TYR A 427 -30.39 10.77 -3.97
N GLY A 428 -29.50 11.74 -4.23
CA GLY A 428 -28.13 11.73 -3.74
C GLY A 428 -27.97 12.58 -2.49
N TYR A 429 -27.28 12.08 -1.48
CA TYR A 429 -27.02 12.83 -0.26
C TYR A 429 -25.93 13.88 -0.47
N SER A 430 -26.25 15.13 -0.19
CA SER A 430 -25.34 16.27 -0.22
C SER A 430 -24.77 16.51 1.17
N VAL A 431 -23.50 16.14 1.35
CA VAL A 431 -22.80 16.23 2.66
C VAL A 431 -22.59 17.70 3.06
N SER A 432 -22.35 18.58 2.09
CA SER A 432 -22.00 19.99 2.36
C SER A 432 -23.12 20.81 2.99
N ASP A 433 -24.37 20.50 2.67
CA ASP A 433 -25.55 21.27 3.07
C ASP A 433 -26.65 20.40 3.69
N HIS A 434 -26.32 19.15 4.02
CA HIS A 434 -27.24 18.18 4.65
C HIS A 434 -28.60 18.13 3.96
N SER A 435 -28.60 17.85 2.66
CA SER A 435 -29.79 17.83 1.83
C SER A 435 -29.84 16.61 0.92
N LEU A 436 -30.99 16.31 0.35
CA LEU A 436 -31.19 15.32 -0.71
C LEU A 436 -31.34 16.00 -2.05
N ALA A 437 -30.46 15.67 -3.01
CA ALA A 437 -30.52 16.13 -4.39
C ALA A 437 -31.23 15.10 -5.27
N LYS A 438 -32.30 15.47 -5.96
CA LYS A 438 -33.11 14.57 -6.79
C LYS A 438 -32.27 14.03 -7.97
N VAL A 439 -32.17 12.72 -8.09
CA VAL A 439 -31.43 12.02 -9.16
C VAL A 439 -32.36 11.47 -10.22
N SER A 440 -33.38 10.70 -9.80
CA SER A 440 -34.33 10.04 -10.69
C SER A 440 -35.73 9.96 -10.05
N GLN A 441 -36.73 9.71 -10.86
CA GLN A 441 -38.09 9.36 -10.40
C GLN A 441 -38.28 7.85 -10.28
N GLU A 442 -37.35 7.06 -10.79
CA GLU A 442 -37.34 5.62 -10.64
C GLU A 442 -37.15 5.19 -9.20
N LEU A 443 -37.38 3.92 -8.91
CA LEU A 443 -37.25 3.37 -7.56
C LEU A 443 -36.40 2.09 -7.61
N ILE A 444 -35.49 1.96 -6.65
CA ILE A 444 -34.74 0.71 -6.46
C ILE A 444 -35.66 -0.37 -5.85
N SER A 445 -36.54 0.03 -4.93
CA SER A 445 -37.58 -0.80 -4.35
C SER A 445 -38.91 -0.04 -4.31
N ALA A 446 -40.00 -0.72 -4.57
CA ALA A 446 -41.33 -0.15 -4.50
C ALA A 446 -41.89 -0.07 -3.07
N THR A 447 -41.29 -0.76 -2.10
CA THR A 447 -41.84 -0.94 -0.76
C THR A 447 -40.98 -0.36 0.35
N ASP A 448 -39.64 -0.36 0.16
CA ASP A 448 -38.70 -0.09 1.25
C ASP A 448 -37.82 1.13 0.95
N ILE A 449 -37.47 1.86 2.00
CA ILE A 449 -36.41 2.86 1.94
C ILE A 449 -35.08 2.12 1.78
N MET A 450 -34.30 2.50 0.75
CA MET A 450 -33.02 1.88 0.51
C MET A 450 -31.90 2.93 0.49
N ILE A 451 -30.73 2.52 0.98
CA ILE A 451 -29.50 3.30 0.81
C ILE A 451 -28.52 2.49 -0.04
N ALA A 452 -28.13 3.05 -1.18
CA ALA A 452 -27.05 2.55 -2.01
C ALA A 452 -25.78 3.36 -1.75
N ALA A 453 -24.69 2.69 -1.40
CA ALA A 453 -23.38 3.29 -1.21
C ALA A 453 -22.54 3.10 -2.48
N SER A 454 -21.98 4.18 -3.01
CA SER A 454 -21.05 4.15 -4.15
C SER A 454 -19.65 4.61 -3.74
N ALA A 455 -18.62 4.11 -4.44
CA ALA A 455 -17.23 4.51 -4.24
C ALA A 455 -16.80 5.57 -5.25
N ASP A 456 -16.40 6.76 -4.80
CA ASP A 456 -15.72 7.74 -5.64
C ASP A 456 -14.25 7.31 -5.85
N LEU A 457 -14.04 6.43 -6.85
CA LEU A 457 -12.73 5.87 -7.15
C LEU A 457 -11.72 6.93 -7.59
N ARG A 458 -12.15 7.99 -8.28
CA ARG A 458 -11.24 9.07 -8.68
C ARG A 458 -10.64 9.78 -7.46
N LYS A 459 -11.47 10.02 -6.46
CA LYS A 459 -11.08 10.72 -5.25
C LYS A 459 -10.13 9.88 -4.42
N ILE A 460 -10.47 8.60 -4.16
CA ILE A 460 -9.67 7.74 -3.29
C ILE A 460 -8.38 7.25 -3.97
N ALA A 461 -8.43 6.94 -5.27
CA ALA A 461 -7.28 6.46 -6.01
C ALA A 461 -6.21 7.56 -6.21
N SER A 462 -6.56 8.84 -6.15
CA SER A 462 -5.58 9.93 -6.20
C SER A 462 -4.57 9.89 -5.05
N LYS A 463 -4.94 9.26 -3.92
CA LYS A 463 -4.04 9.02 -2.79
C LYS A 463 -3.54 7.57 -2.75
N TYR A 464 -4.40 6.60 -2.94
CA TYR A 464 -4.12 5.19 -2.64
C TYR A 464 -3.96 4.30 -3.89
N GLY A 465 -4.01 4.89 -5.10
CA GLY A 465 -3.89 4.12 -6.35
C GLY A 465 -4.93 2.99 -6.43
N THR A 466 -4.52 1.82 -6.89
CA THR A 466 -5.37 0.62 -7.00
C THR A 466 -5.89 0.10 -5.66
N PHE A 467 -5.17 0.36 -4.56
CA PHE A 467 -5.62 0.04 -3.20
C PHE A 467 -6.88 0.82 -2.78
N GLY A 468 -7.21 1.91 -3.50
CA GLY A 468 -8.33 2.80 -3.19
C GLY A 468 -9.69 2.11 -3.16
N LEU A 469 -9.95 1.14 -4.04
CA LEU A 469 -11.23 0.40 -4.01
C LEU A 469 -11.40 -0.38 -2.70
N ARG A 470 -10.35 -1.04 -2.22
CA ARG A 470 -10.38 -1.75 -0.94
C ARG A 470 -10.68 -0.81 0.22
N ILE A 471 -10.05 0.37 0.24
CA ILE A 471 -10.34 1.42 1.24
C ILE A 471 -11.81 1.87 1.16
N ALA A 472 -12.33 2.13 -0.05
CA ALA A 472 -13.71 2.56 -0.22
C ALA A 472 -14.73 1.50 0.26
N ILE A 473 -14.47 0.22 0.02
CA ILE A 473 -15.30 -0.88 0.53
C ILE A 473 -15.29 -0.91 2.07
N MET A 474 -14.12 -0.71 2.68
CA MET A 474 -14.00 -0.62 4.15
C MET A 474 -14.74 0.61 4.70
N ASP A 475 -14.59 1.77 4.05
CA ASP A 475 -15.30 3.01 4.41
C ASP A 475 -16.83 2.82 4.33
N ALA A 476 -17.33 2.13 3.29
CA ALA A 476 -18.75 1.80 3.15
C ALA A 476 -19.23 0.87 4.27
N GLY A 477 -18.43 -0.12 4.63
CA GLY A 477 -18.71 -1.00 5.77
C GLY A 477 -18.87 -0.21 7.08
N CYS A 478 -17.98 0.75 7.34
CA CYS A 478 -18.08 1.65 8.50
C CYS A 478 -19.34 2.50 8.45
N ALA A 479 -19.67 3.11 7.31
CA ALA A 479 -20.84 3.94 7.12
C ALA A 479 -22.14 3.15 7.33
N LEU A 480 -22.27 2.00 6.67
CA LEU A 480 -23.46 1.14 6.78
C LEU A 480 -23.63 0.52 8.17
N SER A 481 -22.51 0.22 8.84
CA SER A 481 -22.54 -0.22 10.25
C SER A 481 -23.09 0.89 11.17
N THR A 482 -22.75 2.14 10.91
CA THR A 482 -23.30 3.28 11.64
C THR A 482 -24.80 3.47 11.33
N VAL A 483 -25.23 3.36 10.08
CA VAL A 483 -26.67 3.36 9.72
C VAL A 483 -27.41 2.23 10.45
N ARG A 484 -26.84 1.03 10.47
CA ARG A 484 -27.41 -0.10 11.24
C ARG A 484 -27.55 0.23 12.74
N ARG A 485 -26.57 0.93 13.30
CA ARG A 485 -26.64 1.36 14.70
C ARG A 485 -27.77 2.37 14.92
N VAL A 486 -27.92 3.37 14.04
CA VAL A 486 -29.03 4.34 14.06
C VAL A 486 -30.37 3.60 13.97
N CYS A 487 -30.54 2.65 13.04
CA CYS A 487 -31.76 1.85 12.95
C CYS A 487 -32.09 1.17 14.27
N ARG A 488 -31.11 0.54 14.90
CA ARG A 488 -31.29 -0.17 16.17
C ARG A 488 -31.72 0.76 17.30
N GLU A 489 -31.12 1.95 17.42
CA GLU A 489 -31.43 2.92 18.48
C GLU A 489 -32.87 3.44 18.35
N VAL A 490 -33.42 3.51 17.13
CA VAL A 490 -34.78 3.99 16.89
C VAL A 490 -35.79 2.86 16.64
N GLY A 491 -35.43 1.62 16.94
CA GLY A 491 -36.34 0.45 16.83
C GLY A 491 -36.68 0.06 15.38
N ARG A 492 -35.83 0.38 14.39
CA ARG A 492 -36.03 -0.01 13.00
C ARG A 492 -35.14 -1.19 12.58
N THR A 493 -35.53 -1.87 11.52
CA THR A 493 -34.76 -2.97 10.95
C THR A 493 -33.76 -2.47 9.91
N PHE A 494 -32.62 -3.17 9.84
CA PHE A 494 -31.59 -2.98 8.84
C PHE A 494 -31.17 -4.32 8.27
N SER A 495 -31.16 -4.44 6.96
CA SER A 495 -30.56 -5.59 6.28
C SER A 495 -29.70 -5.14 5.10
N MET A 496 -28.63 -5.89 4.83
CA MET A 496 -27.90 -5.75 3.57
C MET A 496 -28.68 -6.49 2.49
N TRP A 497 -28.76 -5.88 1.32
CA TRP A 497 -29.34 -6.58 0.17
C TRP A 497 -28.39 -7.69 -0.27
N SER A 498 -28.92 -8.90 -0.43
CA SER A 498 -28.15 -10.08 -0.82
C SER A 498 -28.02 -10.25 -2.34
N ALA A 499 -27.42 -11.34 -2.78
CA ALA A 499 -26.78 -11.64 -4.04
C ALA A 499 -27.56 -11.46 -5.36
N ASP A 500 -28.86 -11.22 -5.36
CA ASP A 500 -29.67 -11.10 -6.59
C ASP A 500 -29.77 -9.67 -7.12
N LEU A 501 -29.01 -8.75 -6.56
CA LEU A 501 -29.02 -7.35 -6.95
C LEU A 501 -28.13 -7.13 -8.16
N ASP A 502 -28.73 -6.75 -9.26
CA ASP A 502 -27.98 -6.27 -10.41
C ASP A 502 -27.43 -4.86 -10.15
N ALA A 503 -26.16 -4.81 -9.69
CA ALA A 503 -25.44 -3.55 -9.46
C ALA A 503 -25.33 -2.71 -10.76
N GLY A 504 -25.40 -3.33 -11.92
CA GLY A 504 -25.42 -2.66 -13.23
C GLY A 504 -26.69 -1.85 -13.39
N SER A 505 -27.86 -2.45 -13.20
CA SER A 505 -29.17 -1.78 -13.30
C SER A 505 -29.29 -0.62 -12.31
N ILE A 506 -28.79 -0.80 -11.05
CA ILE A 506 -28.78 0.31 -10.09
C ILE A 506 -27.85 1.43 -10.55
N SER A 507 -26.67 1.11 -11.06
CA SER A 507 -25.75 2.12 -11.58
C SER A 507 -26.36 2.93 -12.71
N GLU A 508 -27.14 2.31 -13.59
CA GLU A 508 -27.89 2.97 -14.67
C GLU A 508 -28.96 3.90 -14.11
N MET A 509 -29.81 3.44 -13.20
CA MET A 509 -30.84 4.26 -12.53
C MET A 509 -30.23 5.49 -11.83
N LEU A 510 -29.02 5.34 -11.27
CA LEU A 510 -28.29 6.40 -10.58
C LEU A 510 -27.44 7.27 -11.53
N HIS A 511 -27.42 6.97 -12.80
CA HIS A 511 -26.57 7.62 -13.82
C HIS A 511 -25.09 7.59 -13.45
N LEU A 512 -24.60 6.46 -12.91
CA LEU A 512 -23.23 6.26 -12.49
C LEU A 512 -22.41 5.48 -13.53
N SER A 513 -21.14 5.82 -13.63
CA SER A 513 -20.17 5.02 -14.35
C SER A 513 -19.58 3.98 -13.40
N SER A 514 -19.84 2.70 -13.63
CA SER A 514 -19.31 1.60 -12.81
C SER A 514 -17.78 1.57 -12.73
N ALA A 515 -17.09 2.10 -13.75
CA ALA A 515 -15.62 2.22 -13.74
C ALA A 515 -15.10 3.38 -12.86
N ARG A 516 -15.93 4.36 -12.54
CA ARG A 516 -15.52 5.56 -11.79
C ARG A 516 -16.17 5.66 -10.42
N GLU A 517 -17.40 5.20 -10.34
CA GLU A 517 -18.22 5.26 -9.13
C GLU A 517 -19.11 3.99 -9.03
N PRO A 518 -18.51 2.80 -8.80
CA PRO A 518 -19.26 1.56 -8.63
C PRO A 518 -20.12 1.59 -7.37
N ILE A 519 -21.26 0.89 -7.43
CA ILE A 519 -22.04 0.55 -6.24
C ILE A 519 -21.28 -0.53 -5.45
N ILE A 520 -21.07 -0.30 -4.17
CA ILE A 520 -20.28 -1.16 -3.28
C ILE A 520 -21.07 -1.67 -2.07
N GLY A 521 -22.33 -1.30 -1.95
CA GLY A 521 -23.24 -1.81 -0.94
C GLY A 521 -24.63 -1.24 -1.09
N VAL A 522 -25.65 -2.04 -0.81
CA VAL A 522 -27.03 -1.61 -0.76
C VAL A 522 -27.68 -2.15 0.51
N SER A 523 -28.41 -1.31 1.21
CA SER A 523 -29.12 -1.66 2.44
C SER A 523 -30.58 -1.30 2.37
N VAL A 524 -31.39 -2.09 3.05
CA VAL A 524 -32.84 -1.91 3.22
C VAL A 524 -33.11 -1.44 4.63
N LEU A 525 -33.89 -0.36 4.75
CA LEU A 525 -34.31 0.22 6.03
C LEU A 525 -35.79 -0.05 6.21
N GLY A 526 -36.12 -1.07 6.98
CA GLY A 526 -37.50 -1.46 7.24
C GLY A 526 -38.14 -0.72 8.44
N LYS A 527 -39.46 -0.63 8.41
CA LYS A 527 -40.23 -0.18 9.58
C LYS A 527 -40.09 -1.23 10.68
N GLY A 528 -39.82 -0.83 11.92
CA GLY A 528 -39.83 -1.72 13.06
C GLY A 528 -41.20 -2.38 13.22
N GLN A 529 -41.23 -3.65 13.61
CA GLN A 529 -42.46 -4.24 14.07
C GLN A 529 -42.90 -3.46 15.31
N ARG A 530 -44.06 -2.82 15.24
CA ARG A 530 -44.73 -2.33 16.46
C ARG A 530 -45.13 -3.57 17.27
N GLY A 531 -44.34 -3.87 18.29
CA GLY A 531 -44.76 -4.82 19.35
C GLY A 531 -45.90 -4.25 20.15
#